data_785b68c10e691e78171e7730dd1f3d16
#
_entry.id   785b68c10e691e78171e7730dd1f3d16
#
_cell.length_a   1.000
_cell.length_b   1.000
_cell.length_c   1.000
_cell.angle_alpha   90.00
_cell.angle_beta   90.00
_cell.angle_gamma   90.00
#
_symmetry.space_group_name_H-M   'P 1'
#
loop_
_entity.id
_entity.type
_entity.pdbx_description
1 polymer ?
#
loop_
_entity_poly.entity_id
_entity_poly.type
_entity_poly.pdbx_seq_one_letter_code
_entity_poly.pdbx_strand_id
1 'polypeptide(L)'
;MKLQKTVIVDKPLDTVFNYLSDFTTTTEWDPGTVVTVNHHGDGGVGTTYLNTSTFLGRKTQLTYIVREFIPGKHIRLRGENKTLIAVDTMTFRNADAGTEVTYTAEFTFKAPARLLAPLLRPAFERLGQQAQAGMRKALNRLRSTRSGRTRANAELPDTGEISVSVLKFLEDTDR
;
A
#
# COMPACT_ATOMS: atom_id res chain seq x y z
N MET A 1 -21.66 6.13 4.38
CA MET A 1 -21.75 5.21 3.23
C MET A 1 -20.53 4.31 3.26
N LYS A 2 -20.70 3.01 3.01
CA LYS A 2 -19.60 2.03 3.08
C LYS A 2 -19.52 1.25 1.77
N LEU A 3 -18.33 1.09 1.24
CA LEU A 3 -17.97 0.23 0.12
C LEU A 3 -16.98 -0.82 0.61
N GLN A 4 -17.13 -2.05 0.13
CA GLN A 4 -16.17 -3.10 0.41
C GLN A 4 -15.93 -3.90 -0.86
N LYS A 5 -14.67 -4.15 -1.18
CA LYS A 5 -14.24 -4.92 -2.34
C LYS A 5 -13.11 -5.86 -1.94
N THR A 6 -13.11 -7.06 -2.49
CA THR A 6 -12.09 -8.07 -2.24
C THR A 6 -11.37 -8.41 -3.54
N VAL A 7 -10.05 -8.50 -3.48
CA VAL A 7 -9.19 -8.89 -4.58
C VAL A 7 -8.31 -10.06 -4.13
N ILE A 8 -8.23 -11.11 -4.94
CA ILE A 8 -7.29 -12.22 -4.74
C ILE A 8 -6.32 -12.19 -5.90
N VAL A 9 -5.01 -12.28 -5.60
CA VAL A 9 -3.91 -12.24 -6.58
C VAL A 9 -2.86 -13.28 -6.25
N ASP A 10 -2.27 -13.88 -7.29
CA ASP A 10 -1.16 -14.83 -7.17
C ASP A 10 0.17 -14.08 -6.94
N LYS A 11 0.26 -13.49 -5.73
CA LYS A 11 1.45 -12.74 -5.27
C LYS A 11 1.68 -13.02 -3.79
N PRO A 12 2.96 -13.02 -3.33
CA PRO A 12 3.28 -13.13 -1.91
C PRO A 12 2.67 -11.99 -1.10
N LEU A 13 2.21 -12.29 0.12
CA LEU A 13 1.56 -11.33 1.00
C LEU A 13 2.43 -10.11 1.27
N ASP A 14 3.72 -10.30 1.56
CA ASP A 14 4.64 -9.20 1.82
C ASP A 14 4.78 -8.26 0.61
N THR A 15 4.81 -8.82 -0.60
CA THR A 15 4.88 -8.02 -1.84
C THR A 15 3.63 -7.16 -2.00
N VAL A 16 2.46 -7.74 -1.76
CA VAL A 16 1.17 -7.05 -1.86
C VAL A 16 1.02 -6.01 -0.76
N PHE A 17 1.37 -6.38 0.47
CA PHE A 17 1.31 -5.47 1.62
C PHE A 17 2.22 -4.26 1.42
N ASN A 18 3.49 -4.47 1.09
CA ASN A 18 4.46 -3.38 0.90
C ASN A 18 4.04 -2.41 -0.20
N TYR A 19 3.45 -2.91 -1.28
CA TYR A 19 2.94 -2.07 -2.35
C TYR A 19 1.72 -1.23 -1.91
N LEU A 20 0.72 -1.85 -1.31
CA LEU A 20 -0.53 -1.16 -0.94
C LEU A 20 -0.41 -0.32 0.33
N SER A 21 0.55 -0.60 1.21
CA SER A 21 0.81 0.20 2.42
C SER A 21 1.50 1.53 2.11
N ASP A 22 2.18 1.65 0.98
CA ASP A 22 2.56 2.94 0.43
C ASP A 22 1.34 3.59 -0.24
N PHE A 23 0.71 4.53 0.46
CA PHE A 23 -0.54 5.14 -0.02
C PHE A 23 -0.35 6.00 -1.28
N THR A 24 0.88 6.34 -1.66
CA THR A 24 1.16 7.05 -2.93
C THR A 24 0.80 6.19 -4.14
N THR A 25 0.81 4.85 -3.99
CA THR A 25 0.45 3.89 -5.04
C THR A 25 -1.03 3.96 -5.46
N THR A 26 -1.89 4.64 -4.68
CA THR A 26 -3.29 4.91 -5.08
C THR A 26 -3.36 5.59 -6.44
N THR A 27 -2.36 6.37 -6.81
CA THR A 27 -2.23 6.99 -8.15
C THR A 27 -2.21 5.95 -9.28
N GLU A 28 -1.78 4.72 -9.00
CA GLU A 28 -1.64 3.65 -10.00
C GLU A 28 -2.88 2.75 -10.10
N TRP A 29 -3.59 2.57 -8.99
CA TRP A 29 -4.68 1.60 -8.92
C TRP A 29 -6.07 2.19 -8.68
N ASP A 30 -6.17 3.38 -8.09
CA ASP A 30 -7.47 4.04 -7.91
C ASP A 30 -7.71 5.06 -9.04
N PRO A 31 -8.62 4.78 -9.98
CA PRO A 31 -8.88 5.68 -11.11
C PRO A 31 -9.53 7.00 -10.71
N GLY A 32 -10.06 7.11 -9.50
CA GLY A 32 -10.54 8.37 -8.92
C GLY A 32 -9.38 9.27 -8.47
N THR A 33 -8.22 8.69 -8.14
CA THR A 33 -7.05 9.42 -7.68
C THR A 33 -6.29 10.05 -8.85
N VAL A 34 -6.06 11.37 -8.77
CA VAL A 34 -5.18 12.10 -9.69
C VAL A 34 -3.73 11.99 -9.23
N VAL A 35 -3.50 12.23 -7.94
CA VAL A 35 -2.18 12.10 -7.31
C VAL A 35 -2.30 11.99 -5.80
N THR A 36 -1.45 11.16 -5.21
CA THR A 36 -1.23 11.09 -3.76
C THR A 36 0.24 11.31 -3.48
N VAL A 37 0.54 12.27 -2.60
CA VAL A 37 1.91 12.57 -2.20
C VAL A 37 2.07 12.37 -0.70
N ASN A 38 3.21 11.81 -0.28
CA ASN A 38 3.59 11.79 1.13
C ASN A 38 3.92 13.23 1.54
N HIS A 39 3.19 13.75 2.53
CA HIS A 39 3.38 15.10 3.04
C HIS A 39 4.32 15.13 4.24
N HIS A 40 4.24 14.12 5.12
CA HIS A 40 5.09 13.98 6.29
C HIS A 40 5.04 12.54 6.81
N GLY A 41 6.17 12.03 7.29
CA GLY A 41 6.30 10.71 7.91
C GLY A 41 6.94 9.67 6.99
N ASP A 42 7.11 8.47 7.53
CA ASP A 42 7.86 7.34 6.95
C ASP A 42 6.99 6.20 6.39
N GLY A 43 5.68 6.39 6.35
CA GLY A 43 4.70 5.39 5.93
C GLY A 43 3.98 4.70 7.11
N GLY A 44 4.52 4.79 8.33
CA GLY A 44 3.92 4.23 9.54
C GLY A 44 2.79 5.09 10.13
N VAL A 45 2.32 4.72 11.33
CA VAL A 45 1.26 5.45 12.04
C VAL A 45 1.66 6.91 12.25
N GLY A 46 0.75 7.83 11.95
CA GLY A 46 0.99 9.28 12.00
C GLY A 46 1.45 9.89 10.68
N THR A 47 1.88 9.08 9.70
CA THR A 47 2.21 9.58 8.35
C THR A 47 1.00 10.26 7.74
N THR A 48 1.24 11.40 7.09
CA THR A 48 0.21 12.17 6.40
C THR A 48 0.44 12.19 4.90
N TYR A 49 -0.66 12.08 4.15
CA TYR A 49 -0.70 12.14 2.69
C TYR A 49 -1.67 13.21 2.21
N LEU A 50 -1.33 13.89 1.12
CA LEU A 50 -2.25 14.74 0.39
C LEU A 50 -2.74 13.97 -0.84
N ASN A 51 -4.02 13.63 -0.85
CA ASN A 51 -4.66 12.95 -1.97
C ASN A 51 -5.55 13.92 -2.73
N THR A 52 -5.29 14.08 -4.02
CA THR A 52 -6.14 14.80 -4.95
C THR A 52 -6.87 13.80 -5.82
N SER A 53 -8.19 13.83 -5.80
CA SER A 53 -9.07 12.94 -6.56
C SER A 53 -10.02 13.72 -7.42
N THR A 54 -10.56 13.08 -8.48
CA THR A 54 -11.66 13.60 -9.27
C THR A 54 -12.91 12.76 -9.02
N PHE A 55 -13.98 13.40 -8.61
CA PHE A 55 -15.28 12.77 -8.41
C PHE A 55 -16.36 13.60 -9.08
N LEU A 56 -17.15 12.98 -9.97
CA LEU A 56 -18.18 13.63 -10.78
C LEU A 56 -17.68 14.91 -11.50
N GLY A 57 -16.49 14.83 -12.08
CA GLY A 57 -15.87 15.93 -12.82
C GLY A 57 -15.29 17.05 -11.94
N ARG A 58 -15.35 16.94 -10.62
CA ARG A 58 -14.80 17.93 -9.68
C ARG A 58 -13.57 17.38 -8.97
N LYS A 59 -12.50 18.16 -8.95
CA LYS A 59 -11.32 17.87 -8.14
C LYS A 59 -11.63 18.12 -6.66
N THR A 60 -11.22 17.19 -5.82
CA THR A 60 -11.28 17.30 -4.35
C THR A 60 -9.94 16.88 -3.77
N GLN A 61 -9.58 17.46 -2.65
CA GLN A 61 -8.37 17.11 -1.93
C GLN A 61 -8.74 16.70 -0.51
N LEU A 62 -8.14 15.59 -0.06
CA LEU A 62 -8.21 15.12 1.33
C LEU A 62 -6.80 15.03 1.90
N THR A 63 -6.68 15.41 3.17
CA THR A 63 -5.50 15.09 3.96
C THR A 63 -5.76 13.79 4.68
N TYR A 64 -4.99 12.76 4.35
CA TYR A 64 -5.03 11.46 5.01
C TYR A 64 -3.98 11.37 6.11
N ILE A 65 -4.30 10.63 7.15
CA ILE A 65 -3.36 10.23 8.20
C ILE A 65 -3.48 8.73 8.45
N VAL A 66 -2.34 8.05 8.54
CA VAL A 66 -2.30 6.64 8.94
C VAL A 66 -2.66 6.52 10.41
N ARG A 67 -3.71 5.77 10.72
CA ARG A 67 -4.22 5.56 12.08
C ARG A 67 -3.81 4.22 12.66
N GLU A 68 -3.75 3.21 11.81
CA GLU A 68 -3.35 1.87 12.19
C GLU A 68 -2.44 1.30 11.11
N PHE A 69 -1.40 0.60 11.53
CA PHE A 69 -0.43 -0.04 10.64
C PHE A 69 0.08 -1.32 11.33
N ILE A 70 -0.36 -2.47 10.85
CA ILE A 70 0.08 -3.78 11.34
C ILE A 70 0.70 -4.52 10.16
N PRO A 71 2.04 -4.66 10.12
CA PRO A 71 2.73 -5.28 8.99
C PRO A 71 2.15 -6.63 8.59
N GLY A 72 1.92 -6.81 7.29
CA GLY A 72 1.35 -8.02 6.70
C GLY A 72 -0.12 -8.29 7.03
N LYS A 73 -0.81 -7.42 7.77
CA LYS A 73 -2.18 -7.69 8.22
C LYS A 73 -3.16 -6.56 7.90
N HIS A 74 -2.79 -5.33 8.24
CA HIS A 74 -3.78 -4.27 8.28
C HIS A 74 -3.15 -2.89 8.15
N ILE A 75 -3.82 -2.00 7.39
CA ILE A 75 -3.57 -0.56 7.39
C ILE A 75 -4.91 0.17 7.38
N ARG A 76 -5.00 1.24 8.15
CA ARG A 76 -6.17 2.11 8.20
C ARG A 76 -5.74 3.57 8.14
N LEU A 77 -6.34 4.29 7.20
CA LEU A 77 -6.12 5.71 7.00
C LEU A 77 -7.43 6.48 7.23
N ARG A 78 -7.32 7.69 7.74
CA ARG A 78 -8.44 8.62 7.85
C ARG A 78 -8.12 9.88 7.05
N GLY A 79 -8.90 10.10 6.01
CA GLY A 79 -8.87 11.30 5.18
C GLY A 79 -9.96 12.29 5.56
N GLU A 80 -9.67 13.57 5.48
CA GLU A 80 -10.64 14.61 5.81
C GLU A 80 -10.44 15.87 4.99
N ASN A 81 -11.56 16.53 4.69
CA ASN A 81 -11.62 17.90 4.23
C ASN A 81 -12.85 18.62 4.81
N LYS A 82 -13.20 19.80 4.28
CA LYS A 82 -14.35 20.61 4.78
C LYS A 82 -15.69 19.91 4.62
N THR A 83 -15.86 18.98 3.68
CA THR A 83 -17.15 18.39 3.31
C THR A 83 -17.27 16.91 3.56
N LEU A 84 -16.14 16.20 3.74
CA LEU A 84 -16.09 14.74 3.76
C LEU A 84 -15.05 14.24 4.77
N ILE A 85 -15.38 13.14 5.43
CA ILE A 85 -14.45 12.25 6.10
C ILE A 85 -14.48 10.91 5.36
N ALA A 86 -13.31 10.40 4.99
CA ALA A 86 -13.11 9.08 4.43
C ALA A 86 -12.28 8.25 5.42
N VAL A 87 -12.65 6.97 5.59
CA VAL A 87 -11.84 6.00 6.33
C VAL A 87 -11.59 4.83 5.40
N ASP A 88 -10.33 4.66 5.02
CA ASP A 88 -9.87 3.58 4.15
C ASP A 88 -9.17 2.52 5.00
N THR A 89 -9.62 1.29 4.86
CA THR A 89 -9.08 0.14 5.57
C THR A 89 -8.72 -0.94 4.57
N MET A 90 -7.50 -1.45 4.64
CA MET A 90 -7.05 -2.62 3.90
C MET A 90 -6.67 -3.71 4.87
N THR A 91 -7.21 -4.91 4.68
CA THR A 91 -6.82 -6.11 5.42
C THR A 91 -6.25 -7.13 4.46
N PHE A 92 -5.22 -7.84 4.91
CA PHE A 92 -4.44 -8.77 4.10
C PHE A 92 -4.45 -10.14 4.76
N ARG A 93 -4.61 -11.19 3.97
CA ARG A 93 -4.49 -12.56 4.43
C ARG A 93 -3.96 -13.48 3.33
N ASN A 94 -3.31 -14.56 3.74
CA ASN A 94 -2.97 -15.62 2.80
C ASN A 94 -4.24 -16.30 2.29
N ALA A 95 -4.27 -16.63 1.01
CA ALA A 95 -5.28 -17.42 0.35
C ALA A 95 -4.60 -18.55 -0.43
N ASP A 96 -5.34 -19.61 -0.81
CA ASP A 96 -4.78 -20.72 -1.57
C ASP A 96 -4.12 -20.29 -2.87
N ALA A 97 -4.66 -19.26 -3.51
CA ALA A 97 -4.15 -18.68 -4.75
C ALA A 97 -3.22 -17.46 -4.53
N GLY A 98 -2.58 -17.32 -3.36
CA GLY A 98 -1.67 -16.21 -3.07
C GLY A 98 -2.16 -15.28 -1.95
N THR A 99 -2.49 -14.02 -2.25
CA THR A 99 -2.92 -13.02 -1.25
C THR A 99 -4.33 -12.53 -1.52
N GLU A 100 -5.14 -12.50 -0.49
CA GLU A 100 -6.41 -11.80 -0.47
C GLU A 100 -6.27 -10.45 0.21
N VAL A 101 -6.78 -9.41 -0.46
CA VAL A 101 -6.89 -8.05 0.04
C VAL A 101 -8.35 -7.67 0.13
N THR A 102 -8.84 -7.30 1.29
CA THR A 102 -10.15 -6.67 1.46
C THR A 102 -9.97 -5.18 1.69
N TYR A 103 -10.42 -4.38 0.74
CA TYR A 103 -10.45 -2.93 0.81
C TYR A 103 -11.83 -2.44 1.21
N THR A 104 -11.90 -1.64 2.25
CA THR A 104 -13.12 -1.01 2.75
C THR A 104 -12.93 0.50 2.78
N ALA A 105 -13.84 1.23 2.12
CA ALA A 105 -13.90 2.69 2.16
C ALA A 105 -15.21 3.14 2.79
N GLU A 106 -15.13 3.91 3.86
CA GLU A 106 -16.26 4.47 4.58
C GLU A 106 -16.29 5.99 4.44
N PHE A 107 -17.41 6.54 3.99
CA PHE A 107 -17.56 7.97 3.73
C PHE A 107 -18.62 8.58 4.64
N THR A 108 -18.26 9.64 5.35
CA THR A 108 -19.16 10.45 6.16
C THR A 108 -19.18 11.87 5.61
N PHE A 109 -20.32 12.28 5.06
CA PHE A 109 -20.50 13.64 4.54
C PHE A 109 -20.88 14.59 5.67
N LYS A 110 -20.23 15.75 5.70
CA LYS A 110 -20.56 16.86 6.59
C LYS A 110 -21.72 17.67 6.04
N ALA A 111 -22.40 18.46 6.87
CA ALA A 111 -23.42 19.37 6.38
C ALA A 111 -22.78 20.50 5.51
N PRO A 112 -23.45 20.97 4.42
CA PRO A 112 -24.74 20.52 3.89
C PRO A 112 -24.64 19.29 2.94
N ALA A 113 -23.43 18.82 2.57
CA ALA A 113 -23.20 17.74 1.59
C ALA A 113 -23.91 16.43 1.96
N ARG A 114 -24.20 16.21 3.25
CA ARG A 114 -24.91 15.02 3.75
C ARG A 114 -26.29 14.82 3.10
N LEU A 115 -26.97 15.90 2.70
CA LEU A 115 -28.27 15.80 2.05
C LEU A 115 -28.20 15.18 0.66
N LEU A 116 -27.06 15.29 -0.01
CA LEU A 116 -26.83 14.72 -1.35
C LEU A 116 -26.29 13.29 -1.32
N ALA A 117 -25.89 12.77 -0.15
CA ALA A 117 -25.27 11.46 -0.01
C ALA A 117 -26.07 10.30 -0.64
N PRO A 118 -27.41 10.22 -0.51
CA PRO A 118 -28.18 9.15 -1.15
C PRO A 118 -28.10 9.16 -2.68
N LEU A 119 -28.07 10.34 -3.29
CA LEU A 119 -27.99 10.53 -4.74
C LEU A 119 -26.60 10.15 -5.29
N LEU A 120 -25.56 10.19 -4.46
CA LEU A 120 -24.19 9.90 -4.84
C LEU A 120 -23.88 8.38 -4.79
N ARG A 121 -24.75 7.57 -4.20
CA ARG A 121 -24.51 6.13 -4.00
C ARG A 121 -24.12 5.38 -5.27
N PRO A 122 -24.83 5.51 -6.42
CA PRO A 122 -24.46 4.81 -7.64
C PRO A 122 -23.07 5.20 -8.17
N ALA A 123 -22.71 6.48 -8.05
CA ALA A 123 -21.39 6.95 -8.47
C ALA A 123 -20.26 6.37 -7.62
N PHE A 124 -20.47 6.24 -6.30
CA PHE A 124 -19.52 5.61 -5.39
C PHE A 124 -19.41 4.10 -5.62
N GLU A 125 -20.52 3.40 -5.89
CA GLU A 125 -20.47 1.98 -6.25
C GLU A 125 -19.64 1.74 -7.51
N ARG A 126 -19.83 2.58 -8.53
CA ARG A 126 -19.03 2.53 -9.75
C ARG A 126 -17.56 2.80 -9.47
N LEU A 127 -17.25 3.81 -8.66
CA LEU A 127 -15.87 4.10 -8.24
C LEU A 127 -15.23 2.90 -7.53
N GLY A 128 -15.96 2.26 -6.61
CA GLY A 128 -15.48 1.07 -5.92
C GLY A 128 -15.19 -0.12 -6.86
N GLN A 129 -16.03 -0.33 -7.89
CA GLN A 129 -15.79 -1.36 -8.90
C GLN A 129 -14.54 -1.05 -9.74
N GLN A 130 -14.35 0.20 -10.12
CA GLN A 130 -13.19 0.66 -10.87
C GLN A 130 -11.90 0.55 -10.04
N ALA A 131 -11.93 0.92 -8.76
CA ALA A 131 -10.81 0.78 -7.84
C ALA A 131 -10.43 -0.70 -7.65
N GLN A 132 -11.41 -1.60 -7.50
CA GLN A 132 -11.15 -3.05 -7.43
C GLN A 132 -10.45 -3.58 -8.69
N ALA A 133 -10.93 -3.20 -9.86
CA ALA A 133 -10.34 -3.61 -11.13
C ALA A 133 -8.93 -3.05 -11.31
N GLY A 134 -8.72 -1.77 -10.97
CA GLY A 134 -7.42 -1.11 -11.01
C GLY A 134 -6.42 -1.74 -10.04
N MET A 135 -6.83 -2.00 -8.80
CA MET A 135 -6.01 -2.67 -7.79
C MET A 135 -5.57 -4.06 -8.26
N ARG A 136 -6.50 -4.88 -8.78
CA ARG A 136 -6.16 -6.20 -9.34
C ARG A 136 -5.14 -6.08 -10.47
N LYS A 137 -5.33 -5.13 -11.38
CA LYS A 137 -4.44 -4.89 -12.51
C LYS A 137 -3.04 -4.46 -12.04
N ALA A 138 -2.95 -3.54 -11.09
CA ALA A 138 -1.69 -3.07 -10.53
C ALA A 138 -0.94 -4.20 -9.80
N LEU A 139 -1.62 -4.93 -8.92
CA LEU A 139 -1.02 -6.04 -8.19
C LEU A 139 -0.51 -7.16 -9.09
N ASN A 140 -1.22 -7.49 -10.17
CA ASN A 140 -0.76 -8.50 -11.13
C ASN A 140 0.50 -8.09 -11.87
N ARG A 141 0.80 -6.80 -12.00
CA ARG A 141 2.03 -6.28 -12.64
C ARG A 141 3.25 -6.36 -11.73
N LEU A 142 3.06 -6.51 -10.42
CA LEU A 142 4.18 -6.64 -9.49
C LEU A 142 5.02 -7.85 -9.84
N ARG A 143 6.34 -7.70 -9.82
CA ARG A 143 7.25 -8.84 -9.99
C ARG A 143 7.12 -9.71 -8.74
N SER A 144 6.89 -11.00 -8.94
CA SER A 144 6.99 -11.98 -7.86
C SER A 144 8.48 -12.13 -7.55
N THR A 145 8.97 -11.46 -6.52
CA THR A 145 10.26 -11.83 -5.92
C THR A 145 10.01 -13.17 -5.25
N ARG A 146 10.25 -14.28 -5.96
CA ARG A 146 10.41 -15.58 -5.30
C ARG A 146 11.56 -15.39 -4.34
N SER A 147 11.25 -15.30 -3.04
CA SER A 147 12.23 -15.53 -1.99
C SER A 147 12.79 -16.91 -2.27
N GLY A 148 14.01 -16.95 -2.82
CA GLY A 148 14.73 -18.18 -3.05
C GLY A 148 14.86 -18.89 -1.71
N ARG A 149 14.11 -19.97 -1.51
CA ARG A 149 14.52 -21.04 -0.64
C ARG A 149 15.75 -21.64 -1.28
N THR A 150 16.90 -20.98 -1.12
CA THR A 150 18.20 -21.60 -1.30
C THR A 150 18.26 -22.67 -0.22
N ARG A 151 18.06 -23.94 -0.63
CA ARG A 151 18.58 -25.07 0.11
C ARG A 151 20.07 -24.83 0.23
N ALA A 152 20.49 -24.31 1.37
CA ALA A 152 21.87 -24.38 1.81
C ALA A 152 22.15 -25.83 2.20
N ASN A 153 22.43 -26.70 1.23
CA ASN A 153 23.34 -27.80 1.32
C ASN A 153 24.56 -27.35 0.52
N ALA A 154 25.40 -26.52 1.15
CA ALA A 154 26.79 -26.37 0.76
C ALA A 154 27.59 -26.99 1.88
N GLU A 155 28.21 -28.11 1.57
CA GLU A 155 29.34 -28.68 2.29
C GLU A 155 30.32 -27.60 2.71
N LEU A 156 30.77 -27.66 3.96
CA LEU A 156 31.89 -26.87 4.45
C LEU A 156 33.15 -27.29 3.65
N PRO A 157 33.83 -26.35 2.98
CA PRO A 157 35.17 -26.66 2.51
C PRO A 157 36.12 -26.66 3.69
N ASP A 158 36.96 -27.69 3.67
CA ASP A 158 38.07 -28.01 4.54
C ASP A 158 38.97 -26.79 4.81
N THR A 159 39.40 -26.70 6.08
CA THR A 159 40.37 -25.73 6.57
C THR A 159 41.74 -25.92 5.92
N GLY A 160 42.12 -24.97 5.08
CA GLY A 160 43.47 -24.93 4.52
C GLY A 160 43.78 -23.55 3.91
N GLU A 161 44.74 -22.88 4.55
CA GLU A 161 45.50 -21.73 4.05
C GLU A 161 44.85 -20.35 4.03
N ILE A 162 44.98 -19.64 5.15
CA ILE A 162 44.87 -18.19 5.23
C ILE A 162 46.14 -17.61 4.56
N SER A 163 45.95 -17.08 3.37
CA SER A 163 47.00 -16.40 2.60
C SER A 163 47.47 -15.12 3.32
N VAL A 164 48.74 -14.99 3.49
CA VAL A 164 49.52 -13.90 4.16
C VAL A 164 49.38 -12.52 3.50
N SER A 165 48.45 -12.36 2.56
CA SER A 165 48.30 -11.12 1.80
C SER A 165 47.45 -10.02 2.44
N VAL A 166 46.69 -10.33 3.51
CA VAL A 166 45.80 -9.36 4.16
C VAL A 166 46.50 -8.55 5.28
N LEU A 167 47.63 -9.02 5.78
CA LEU A 167 48.41 -8.37 6.86
C LEU A 167 49.28 -7.18 6.37
N LYS A 168 49.50 -7.05 5.07
CA LYS A 168 50.32 -5.94 4.52
C LYS A 168 49.56 -4.65 4.23
N PHE A 169 48.26 -4.64 4.32
CA PHE A 169 47.45 -3.45 4.00
C PHE A 169 47.12 -2.56 5.22
N LEU A 170 47.46 -3.00 6.44
CA LEU A 170 47.17 -2.26 7.66
C LEU A 170 48.39 -1.59 8.30
N GLU A 171 49.59 -1.74 7.74
CA GLU A 171 50.81 -1.09 8.28
C GLU A 171 51.24 0.22 7.54
N ASP A 172 50.51 0.63 6.50
CA ASP A 172 50.95 1.79 5.68
C ASP A 172 50.06 3.03 5.84
N THR A 173 49.31 3.15 6.95
CA THR A 173 48.46 4.34 7.18
C THR A 173 48.80 5.06 8.49
N ASP A 174 50.04 4.96 8.97
CA ASP A 174 50.51 5.77 10.11
C ASP A 174 51.94 6.31 9.88
N ARG A 175 52.02 7.26 8.91
CA ARG A 175 53.16 8.19 8.80
C ARG A 175 52.70 9.49 8.15
#